data_d137aa0f13b03221a6fc2486503faadf
#
_entry.id   d137aa0f13b03221a6fc2486503faadf
#
_cell.length_a   1.000
_cell.length_b   1.000
_cell.length_c   1.000
_cell.angle_alpha   90.00
_cell.angle_beta   90.00
_cell.angle_gamma   90.00
#
_symmetry.space_group_name_H-M   'P 1'
#
loop_
_entity.id
_entity.type
_entity.pdbx_description
1 polymer ?
#
loop_
_entity_poly.entity_id
_entity_poly.type
_entity_poly.pdbx_seq_one_letter_code
_entity_poly.pdbx_strand_id
1 'polypeptide(L)'
;IMLQTIAGKTVIVVDVLPGGQRPYFIKSLGLNGGVYIRVAGTTRPADRYMVRELLFEGSNRSFDQAICSELTVSEDDIDALCRAMQEEARRNARSDEQRAAIKNVGREQLLSWGILAEKDGVALATNAYAILTGNAAVPPAMIQCGVFKGKTRAVFVDRREYGGPIWEQIEQAYQFVLRNIHLGAEFDGLYRQDVYEIPPEAIRELIINAAVHRSYLDHGAIQVAIY
;
A
#
# COMPACT_ATOMS: atom_id res chain seq x y z
N ILE A 1 -23.28 22.17 -19.27
CA ILE A 1 -22.56 23.13 -20.13
C ILE A 1 -23.27 24.46 -20.02
N MET A 2 -22.55 25.50 -19.69
CA MET A 2 -23.06 26.88 -19.59
C MET A 2 -22.10 27.87 -20.25
N LEU A 3 -22.61 28.99 -20.70
CA LEU A 3 -21.80 30.12 -21.17
C LEU A 3 -21.66 31.11 -20.03
N GLN A 4 -20.44 31.58 -19.79
CA GLN A 4 -20.15 32.57 -18.77
C GLN A 4 -19.25 33.64 -19.34
N THR A 5 -19.50 34.94 -19.00
CA THR A 5 -18.64 36.04 -19.42
C THR A 5 -17.66 36.36 -18.31
N ILE A 6 -16.36 36.22 -18.58
CA ILE A 6 -15.27 36.51 -17.66
C ILE A 6 -14.35 37.55 -18.36
N ALA A 7 -14.13 38.69 -17.71
CA ALA A 7 -13.30 39.77 -18.25
C ALA A 7 -13.69 40.18 -19.69
N GLY A 8 -14.99 40.27 -20.00
CA GLY A 8 -15.51 40.64 -21.32
C GLY A 8 -15.40 39.55 -22.41
N LYS A 9 -14.91 38.36 -22.09
CA LYS A 9 -14.83 37.22 -23.02
C LYS A 9 -15.84 36.15 -22.64
N THR A 10 -16.56 35.64 -23.63
CA THR A 10 -17.48 34.50 -23.43
C THR A 10 -16.67 33.21 -23.36
N VAL A 11 -16.81 32.45 -22.28
CA VAL A 11 -16.20 31.14 -22.06
C VAL A 11 -17.27 30.06 -21.95
N ILE A 12 -16.95 28.86 -22.40
CA ILE A 12 -17.79 27.68 -22.23
C ILE A 12 -17.34 26.99 -20.96
N VAL A 13 -18.24 26.85 -20.00
CA VAL A 13 -18.00 26.10 -18.75
C VAL A 13 -18.67 24.74 -18.88
N VAL A 14 -17.89 23.69 -18.68
CA VAL A 14 -18.36 22.30 -18.71
C VAL A 14 -18.04 21.66 -17.38
N ASP A 15 -19.07 21.37 -16.59
CA ASP A 15 -18.92 20.55 -15.38
C ASP A 15 -19.09 19.08 -15.77
N VAL A 16 -18.06 18.30 -15.48
CA VAL A 16 -18.06 16.86 -15.70
C VAL A 16 -18.07 16.18 -14.33
N LEU A 17 -19.21 15.62 -13.98
CA LEU A 17 -19.34 14.87 -12.72
C LEU A 17 -18.67 13.50 -12.86
N PRO A 18 -18.16 12.93 -11.75
CA PRO A 18 -17.62 11.58 -11.75
C PRO A 18 -18.75 10.60 -12.08
N GLY A 19 -18.53 9.76 -13.07
CA GLY A 19 -19.47 8.70 -13.42
C GLY A 19 -19.21 7.42 -12.63
N GLY A 20 -20.25 6.61 -12.46
CA GLY A 20 -20.21 5.35 -11.71
C GLY A 20 -19.60 4.15 -12.44
N GLN A 21 -19.24 4.30 -13.72
CA GLN A 21 -18.70 3.21 -14.54
C GLN A 21 -17.35 3.62 -15.14
N ARG A 22 -16.29 3.42 -14.44
CA ARG A 22 -14.90 3.65 -14.92
C ARG A 22 -14.31 2.36 -15.49
N PRO A 23 -13.42 2.46 -16.50
CA PRO A 23 -12.99 3.65 -17.21
C PRO A 23 -13.95 4.05 -18.34
N TYR A 24 -14.06 5.35 -18.61
CA TYR A 24 -14.65 5.84 -19.84
C TYR A 24 -13.60 5.82 -20.95
N PHE A 25 -14.00 5.43 -22.15
CA PHE A 25 -13.08 5.32 -23.28
C PHE A 25 -13.70 5.76 -24.61
N ILE A 26 -12.86 6.15 -25.54
CA ILE A 26 -13.27 6.47 -26.91
C ILE A 26 -13.66 5.17 -27.59
N LYS A 27 -14.95 5.02 -27.92
CA LYS A 27 -15.53 3.77 -28.43
C LYS A 27 -14.81 3.22 -29.67
N SER A 28 -14.39 4.10 -30.59
CA SER A 28 -13.68 3.72 -31.82
C SER A 28 -12.29 3.15 -31.57
N LEU A 29 -11.65 3.45 -30.42
CA LEU A 29 -10.30 2.98 -30.05
C LEU A 29 -10.35 1.78 -29.10
N GLY A 30 -11.55 1.44 -28.59
CA GLY A 30 -11.73 0.37 -27.64
C GLY A 30 -11.13 0.64 -26.27
N LEU A 31 -11.31 -0.30 -25.33
CA LEU A 31 -10.86 -0.16 -23.96
C LEU A 31 -9.32 -0.01 -23.83
N ASN A 32 -8.55 -0.74 -24.62
CA ASN A 32 -7.10 -0.75 -24.51
C ASN A 32 -6.38 0.46 -25.13
N GLY A 33 -7.07 1.22 -26.00
CA GLY A 33 -6.45 2.38 -26.67
C GLY A 33 -7.22 3.68 -26.50
N GLY A 34 -8.46 3.60 -25.97
CA GLY A 34 -9.38 4.75 -25.87
C GLY A 34 -9.45 5.39 -24.49
N VAL A 35 -8.78 4.84 -23.49
CA VAL A 35 -8.74 5.39 -22.14
C VAL A 35 -7.64 6.43 -22.04
N TYR A 36 -7.99 7.62 -21.57
CA TYR A 36 -7.05 8.72 -21.37
C TYR A 36 -7.05 9.17 -19.91
N ILE A 37 -5.87 9.50 -19.41
CA ILE A 37 -5.65 9.99 -18.05
C ILE A 37 -4.93 11.34 -18.07
N ARG A 38 -5.15 12.12 -17.02
CA ARG A 38 -4.44 13.38 -16.81
C ARG A 38 -3.31 13.19 -15.82
N VAL A 39 -2.07 13.41 -16.26
CA VAL A 39 -0.88 13.30 -15.43
C VAL A 39 -0.05 14.56 -15.57
N ALA A 40 0.25 15.21 -14.43
CA ALA A 40 1.08 16.41 -14.37
C ALA A 40 0.70 17.49 -15.43
N GLY A 41 -0.61 17.73 -15.60
CA GLY A 41 -1.12 18.75 -16.52
C GLY A 41 -1.23 18.31 -17.99
N THR A 42 -0.78 17.12 -18.37
CA THR A 42 -0.91 16.57 -19.72
C THR A 42 -1.91 15.43 -19.79
N THR A 43 -2.65 15.33 -20.90
CA THR A 43 -3.54 14.21 -21.17
C THR A 43 -2.80 13.19 -22.04
N ARG A 44 -2.75 11.93 -21.60
CA ARG A 44 -2.07 10.84 -22.32
C ARG A 44 -2.89 9.55 -22.29
N PRO A 45 -2.70 8.64 -23.25
CA PRO A 45 -3.31 7.31 -23.18
C PRO A 45 -2.91 6.60 -21.88
N ALA A 46 -3.87 5.93 -21.24
CA ALA A 46 -3.60 5.05 -20.12
C ALA A 46 -2.92 3.77 -20.62
N ASP A 47 -1.91 3.31 -19.91
CA ASP A 47 -1.35 1.98 -20.15
C ASP A 47 -2.29 0.87 -19.64
N ARG A 48 -1.96 -0.38 -19.93
CA ARG A 48 -2.79 -1.54 -19.57
C ARG A 48 -2.97 -1.66 -18.05
N TYR A 49 -1.98 -1.26 -17.29
CA TYR A 49 -1.99 -1.28 -15.85
C TYR A 49 -3.02 -0.27 -15.31
N MET A 50 -2.94 0.99 -15.75
CA MET A 50 -3.89 2.04 -15.38
C MET A 50 -5.32 1.68 -15.79
N VAL A 51 -5.51 1.06 -16.96
CA VAL A 51 -6.83 0.58 -17.39
C VAL A 51 -7.38 -0.45 -16.42
N ARG A 52 -6.56 -1.40 -15.94
CA ARG A 52 -6.99 -2.40 -14.94
C ARG A 52 -7.34 -1.76 -13.61
N GLU A 53 -6.57 -0.81 -13.12
CA GLU A 53 -6.91 -0.05 -11.91
C GLU A 53 -8.24 0.66 -12.03
N LEU A 54 -8.46 1.38 -13.12
CA LEU A 54 -9.72 2.08 -13.39
C LEU A 54 -10.93 1.13 -13.50
N LEU A 55 -10.73 -0.11 -13.99
CA LEU A 55 -11.76 -1.14 -14.00
C LEU A 55 -12.12 -1.60 -12.57
N PHE A 56 -11.13 -1.79 -11.70
CA PHE A 56 -11.37 -2.11 -10.29
C PHE A 56 -12.11 -0.97 -9.59
N GLU A 57 -11.67 0.28 -9.74
CA GLU A 57 -12.35 1.45 -9.20
C GLU A 57 -13.81 1.54 -9.71
N GLY A 58 -14.01 1.31 -11.01
CA GLY A 58 -15.35 1.39 -11.63
C GLY A 58 -16.30 0.28 -11.20
N SER A 59 -15.78 -0.86 -10.75
CA SER A 59 -16.59 -1.96 -10.21
C SER A 59 -16.92 -1.79 -8.73
N ASN A 60 -16.48 -0.70 -8.10
CA ASN A 60 -16.56 -0.47 -6.66
C ASN A 60 -15.94 -1.63 -5.84
N ARG A 61 -14.92 -2.27 -6.40
CA ARG A 61 -14.13 -3.34 -5.79
C ARG A 61 -12.69 -2.87 -5.73
N SER A 62 -12.03 -3.19 -4.63
CA SER A 62 -10.58 -3.01 -4.50
C SER A 62 -9.86 -4.34 -4.80
N PHE A 63 -8.59 -4.26 -5.20
CA PHE A 63 -7.79 -5.45 -5.51
C PHE A 63 -7.67 -6.38 -4.30
N ASP A 64 -7.50 -5.82 -3.11
CA ASP A 64 -7.35 -6.53 -1.85
C ASP A 64 -8.59 -7.35 -1.49
N GLN A 65 -9.81 -6.88 -1.82
CA GLN A 65 -11.06 -7.60 -1.56
C GLN A 65 -11.41 -8.66 -2.62
N ALA A 66 -10.66 -8.74 -3.70
CA ALA A 66 -10.88 -9.77 -4.71
C ALA A 66 -10.51 -11.16 -4.16
N ILE A 67 -11.32 -12.17 -4.49
CA ILE A 67 -11.08 -13.56 -4.06
C ILE A 67 -9.77 -14.07 -4.67
N CYS A 68 -8.89 -14.60 -3.83
CA CYS A 68 -7.68 -15.30 -4.21
C CYS A 68 -8.00 -16.79 -4.36
N SER A 69 -8.37 -17.19 -5.58
CA SER A 69 -8.83 -18.58 -5.85
C SER A 69 -7.73 -19.64 -5.72
N GLU A 70 -6.48 -19.23 -5.64
CA GLU A 70 -5.32 -20.11 -5.47
C GLU A 70 -5.10 -20.54 -4.02
N LEU A 71 -5.81 -19.89 -3.07
CA LEU A 71 -5.69 -20.16 -1.64
C LEU A 71 -6.96 -20.80 -1.08
N THR A 72 -6.75 -21.82 -0.28
CA THR A 72 -7.75 -22.36 0.63
C THR A 72 -7.44 -21.89 2.05
N VAL A 73 -8.48 -21.66 2.85
CA VAL A 73 -8.36 -21.19 4.23
C VAL A 73 -9.10 -22.14 5.14
N SER A 74 -8.42 -22.66 6.15
CA SER A 74 -9.01 -23.44 7.24
C SER A 74 -9.35 -22.56 8.44
N GLU A 75 -10.14 -23.07 9.38
CA GLU A 75 -10.40 -22.34 10.64
C GLU A 75 -9.11 -22.13 11.45
N ASP A 76 -8.19 -23.08 11.42
CA ASP A 76 -6.88 -22.97 12.09
C ASP A 76 -6.04 -21.82 11.48
N ASP A 77 -6.11 -21.63 10.16
CA ASP A 77 -5.43 -20.52 9.47
C ASP A 77 -6.04 -19.17 9.85
N ILE A 78 -7.37 -19.09 9.97
CA ILE A 78 -8.09 -17.89 10.43
C ILE A 78 -7.66 -17.54 11.85
N ASP A 79 -7.66 -18.50 12.75
CA ASP A 79 -7.26 -18.33 14.13
C ASP A 79 -5.78 -17.92 14.25
N ALA A 80 -4.91 -18.50 13.42
CA ALA A 80 -3.49 -18.13 13.36
C ALA A 80 -3.31 -16.68 12.94
N LEU A 81 -4.00 -16.23 11.89
CA LEU A 81 -3.96 -14.82 11.45
C LEU A 81 -4.50 -13.88 12.53
N CYS A 82 -5.63 -14.21 13.16
CA CYS A 82 -6.20 -13.41 14.23
C CYS A 82 -5.22 -13.24 15.41
N ARG A 83 -4.57 -14.33 15.82
CA ARG A 83 -3.54 -14.28 16.88
C ARG A 83 -2.36 -13.40 16.46
N ALA A 84 -1.83 -13.58 15.25
CA ALA A 84 -0.71 -12.81 14.74
C ALA A 84 -1.02 -11.30 14.70
N MET A 85 -2.21 -10.92 14.23
CA MET A 85 -2.64 -9.52 14.21
C MET A 85 -2.74 -8.91 15.62
N GLN A 86 -3.26 -9.67 16.59
CA GLN A 86 -3.37 -9.21 17.98
C GLN A 86 -1.99 -9.09 18.64
N GLU A 87 -1.10 -10.04 18.40
CA GLU A 87 0.27 -10.01 18.91
C GLU A 87 1.03 -8.80 18.36
N GLU A 88 0.90 -8.54 17.07
CA GLU A 88 1.53 -7.40 16.44
C GLU A 88 0.95 -6.06 16.97
N ALA A 89 -0.35 -5.98 17.15
CA ALA A 89 -0.98 -4.82 17.78
C ALA A 89 -0.46 -4.57 19.21
N ARG A 90 -0.30 -5.64 20.00
CA ARG A 90 0.27 -5.54 21.37
C ARG A 90 1.73 -5.13 21.38
N ARG A 91 2.53 -5.64 20.43
CA ARG A 91 3.95 -5.29 20.27
C ARG A 91 4.14 -3.82 19.95
N ASN A 92 3.25 -3.26 19.13
CA ASN A 92 3.30 -1.85 18.70
C ASN A 92 2.62 -0.87 19.67
N ALA A 93 1.90 -1.35 20.69
CA ALA A 93 1.27 -0.50 21.70
C ALA A 93 2.33 0.15 22.58
N ARG A 94 2.29 1.48 22.65
CA ARG A 94 3.26 2.32 23.38
C ARG A 94 2.90 2.56 24.84
N SER A 95 1.65 2.27 25.25
CA SER A 95 1.17 2.42 26.61
C SER A 95 0.26 1.26 27.03
N ASP A 96 0.07 1.09 28.33
CA ASP A 96 -0.85 0.08 28.86
C ASP A 96 -2.32 0.38 28.51
N GLU A 97 -2.67 1.66 28.37
CA GLU A 97 -3.98 2.08 27.87
C GLU A 97 -4.21 1.64 26.42
N GLN A 98 -3.19 1.82 25.56
CA GLN A 98 -3.27 1.34 24.17
C GLN A 98 -3.37 -0.18 24.13
N ARG A 99 -2.63 -0.91 24.98
CA ARG A 99 -2.74 -2.38 25.07
C ARG A 99 -4.10 -2.84 25.50
N ALA A 100 -4.70 -2.14 26.48
CA ALA A 100 -6.04 -2.45 26.96
C ALA A 100 -7.15 -2.14 25.93
N ALA A 101 -6.91 -1.20 25.05
CA ALA A 101 -7.84 -0.82 23.97
C ALA A 101 -7.82 -1.78 22.77
N ILE A 102 -6.86 -2.71 22.68
CA ILE A 102 -6.79 -3.67 21.59
C ILE A 102 -7.98 -4.62 21.67
N LYS A 103 -8.83 -4.55 20.64
CA LYS A 103 -10.01 -5.42 20.53
C LYS A 103 -9.60 -6.81 20.06
N ASN A 104 -10.37 -7.80 20.47
CA ASN A 104 -10.24 -9.14 19.91
C ASN A 104 -10.61 -9.12 18.44
N VAL A 105 -9.77 -9.75 17.63
CA VAL A 105 -10.01 -10.00 16.21
C VAL A 105 -10.44 -11.44 16.06
N GLY A 106 -11.49 -11.66 15.30
CA GLY A 106 -12.00 -12.99 14.97
C GLY A 106 -12.49 -13.03 13.53
N ARG A 107 -13.04 -14.17 13.12
CA ARG A 107 -13.55 -14.39 11.75
C ARG A 107 -14.49 -13.28 11.27
N GLU A 108 -15.43 -12.85 12.12
CA GLU A 108 -16.41 -11.81 11.76
C GLU A 108 -15.73 -10.48 11.40
N GLN A 109 -14.70 -10.10 12.14
CA GLN A 109 -13.93 -8.89 11.85
C GLN A 109 -13.16 -9.03 10.53
N LEU A 110 -12.54 -10.19 10.26
CA LEU A 110 -11.83 -10.44 9.00
C LEU A 110 -12.79 -10.38 7.80
N LEU A 111 -14.01 -10.90 7.93
CA LEU A 111 -15.07 -10.78 6.93
C LEU A 111 -15.50 -9.32 6.75
N SER A 112 -15.74 -8.61 7.85
CA SER A 112 -16.12 -7.19 7.83
C SER A 112 -15.08 -6.30 7.17
N TRP A 113 -13.80 -6.60 7.34
CA TRP A 113 -12.69 -5.86 6.73
C TRP A 113 -12.36 -6.29 5.30
N GLY A 114 -13.04 -7.32 4.77
CA GLY A 114 -12.78 -7.85 3.44
C GLY A 114 -11.47 -8.64 3.32
N ILE A 115 -10.87 -9.02 4.45
CA ILE A 115 -9.70 -9.93 4.49
C ILE A 115 -10.12 -11.35 4.13
N LEU A 116 -11.32 -11.72 4.52
CA LEU A 116 -12.01 -12.94 4.09
C LEU A 116 -13.29 -12.58 3.35
N ALA A 117 -13.69 -13.43 2.44
CA ALA A 117 -15.03 -13.45 1.86
C ALA A 117 -15.74 -14.73 2.31
N GLU A 118 -17.06 -14.77 2.18
CA GLU A 118 -17.84 -15.97 2.49
C GLU A 118 -18.75 -16.30 1.30
N LYS A 119 -18.82 -17.58 0.98
CA LYS A 119 -19.75 -18.11 0.01
C LYS A 119 -20.28 -19.46 0.49
N ASP A 120 -21.59 -19.60 0.55
CA ASP A 120 -22.29 -20.83 0.99
C ASP A 120 -21.80 -21.34 2.37
N GLY A 121 -21.49 -20.41 3.30
CA GLY A 121 -20.97 -20.71 4.65
C GLY A 121 -19.48 -21.06 4.70
N VAL A 122 -18.78 -21.06 3.56
CA VAL A 122 -17.34 -21.35 3.47
C VAL A 122 -16.55 -20.07 3.37
N ALA A 123 -15.53 -19.93 4.22
CA ALA A 123 -14.58 -18.82 4.15
C ALA A 123 -13.66 -18.95 2.93
N LEU A 124 -13.47 -17.85 2.24
CA LEU A 124 -12.60 -17.73 1.07
C LEU A 124 -11.52 -16.69 1.34
N ALA A 125 -10.29 -17.00 0.96
CA ALA A 125 -9.20 -16.04 0.97
C ALA A 125 -9.46 -14.92 -0.02
N THR A 126 -9.16 -13.69 0.39
CA THR A 126 -9.01 -12.56 -0.52
C THR A 126 -7.52 -12.26 -0.78
N ASN A 127 -7.21 -11.36 -1.70
CA ASN A 127 -5.84 -10.91 -1.90
C ASN A 127 -5.28 -10.22 -0.63
N ALA A 128 -6.13 -9.54 0.16
CA ALA A 128 -5.73 -9.00 1.45
C ALA A 128 -5.24 -10.09 2.41
N TYR A 129 -5.94 -11.23 2.48
CA TYR A 129 -5.51 -12.37 3.28
C TYR A 129 -4.11 -12.85 2.82
N ALA A 130 -3.92 -13.01 1.50
CA ALA A 130 -2.63 -13.45 0.95
C ALA A 130 -1.49 -12.48 1.26
N ILE A 131 -1.73 -11.17 1.18
CA ILE A 131 -0.74 -10.11 1.52
C ILE A 131 -0.41 -10.14 3.01
N LEU A 132 -1.42 -10.24 3.86
CA LEU A 132 -1.25 -10.27 5.32
C LEU A 132 -0.53 -11.53 5.79
N THR A 133 -0.76 -12.67 5.18
CA THR A 133 -0.08 -13.93 5.53
C THR A 133 1.24 -14.15 4.79
N GLY A 134 1.57 -13.27 3.83
CA GLY A 134 2.79 -13.39 3.03
C GLY A 134 2.75 -14.53 2.02
N ASN A 135 1.55 -14.95 1.60
CA ASN A 135 1.40 -16.04 0.65
C ASN A 135 1.77 -15.61 -0.77
N ALA A 136 2.54 -16.44 -1.47
CA ALA A 136 3.06 -16.17 -2.81
C ALA A 136 2.01 -16.20 -3.94
N ALA A 137 0.74 -16.53 -3.64
CA ALA A 137 -0.34 -16.51 -4.62
C ALA A 137 -0.68 -15.10 -5.15
N VAL A 138 -0.33 -14.05 -4.40
CA VAL A 138 -0.36 -12.68 -4.89
C VAL A 138 1.03 -12.31 -5.40
N PRO A 139 1.16 -11.58 -6.52
CA PRO A 139 2.45 -11.10 -7.02
C PRO A 139 3.28 -10.53 -5.89
N PRO A 140 4.59 -10.82 -5.81
CA PRO A 140 5.37 -10.66 -4.59
C PRO A 140 5.29 -9.23 -4.08
N ALA A 141 4.51 -9.07 -3.01
CA ALA A 141 4.52 -7.86 -2.21
C ALA A 141 5.86 -7.84 -1.45
N MET A 142 6.94 -7.44 -2.13
CA MET A 142 8.29 -7.40 -1.55
C MET A 142 8.72 -5.97 -1.31
N ILE A 143 9.53 -5.78 -0.26
CA ILE A 143 10.24 -4.53 -0.02
C ILE A 143 11.73 -4.77 -0.27
N GLN A 144 12.30 -4.05 -1.22
CA GLN A 144 13.73 -4.06 -1.53
C GLN A 144 14.38 -2.83 -0.91
N CYS A 145 15.37 -3.05 -0.06
CA CYS A 145 16.16 -2.01 0.57
C CYS A 145 17.57 -2.00 0.00
N GLY A 146 18.13 -0.82 -0.25
CA GLY A 146 19.49 -0.68 -0.75
C GLY A 146 20.19 0.55 -0.23
N VAL A 147 21.46 0.39 0.14
CA VAL A 147 22.39 1.49 0.44
C VAL A 147 23.30 1.67 -0.74
N PHE A 148 23.40 2.89 -1.24
CA PHE A 148 24.19 3.24 -2.40
C PHE A 148 25.38 4.11 -2.03
N LYS A 149 26.47 3.99 -2.79
CA LYS A 149 27.63 4.86 -2.65
C LYS A 149 27.43 6.14 -3.48
N GLY A 150 27.36 7.28 -2.81
CA GLY A 150 27.20 8.58 -3.47
C GLY A 150 25.73 8.88 -3.79
N LYS A 151 25.47 9.65 -4.86
CA LYS A 151 24.14 10.17 -5.21
C LYS A 151 23.43 9.41 -6.34
N THR A 152 23.95 8.25 -6.72
CA THR A 152 23.39 7.45 -7.84
C THR A 152 23.26 5.99 -7.44
N ARG A 153 22.39 5.25 -8.12
CA ARG A 153 22.19 3.81 -7.90
C ARG A 153 23.25 2.92 -8.55
N ALA A 154 24.42 3.48 -8.93
CA ALA A 154 25.42 2.75 -9.69
C ALA A 154 26.20 1.71 -8.86
N VAL A 155 26.41 1.97 -7.58
CA VAL A 155 27.18 1.08 -6.69
C VAL A 155 26.41 0.81 -5.41
N PHE A 156 26.10 -0.46 -5.19
CA PHE A 156 25.50 -0.93 -3.92
C PHE A 156 26.57 -1.09 -2.86
N VAL A 157 26.23 -0.67 -1.64
CA VAL A 157 26.99 -0.95 -0.40
C VAL A 157 26.37 -2.12 0.34
N ASP A 158 25.03 -2.11 0.48
CA ASP A 158 24.23 -3.23 1.00
C ASP A 158 22.89 -3.30 0.27
N ARG A 159 22.35 -4.53 0.15
CA ARG A 159 21.05 -4.78 -0.44
C ARG A 159 20.36 -5.89 0.31
N ARG A 160 19.07 -5.68 0.61
CA ARG A 160 18.19 -6.68 1.23
C ARG A 160 16.85 -6.71 0.53
N GLU A 161 16.24 -7.90 0.53
CA GLU A 161 14.89 -8.13 0.03
C GLU A 161 14.08 -8.80 1.13
N TYR A 162 12.92 -8.25 1.42
CA TYR A 162 12.04 -8.70 2.47
C TYR A 162 10.73 -9.18 1.87
N GLY A 163 10.37 -10.43 2.15
CA GLY A 163 9.12 -11.11 1.78
C GLY A 163 8.40 -11.62 3.03
N GLY A 164 7.32 -12.36 2.84
CA GLY A 164 6.49 -12.86 3.93
C GLY A 164 5.36 -11.90 4.31
N PRO A 165 4.78 -11.99 5.51
CA PRO A 165 3.72 -11.12 5.99
C PRO A 165 4.09 -9.65 5.87
N ILE A 166 3.16 -8.81 5.39
CA ILE A 166 3.48 -7.41 5.06
C ILE A 166 3.97 -6.61 6.27
N TRP A 167 3.45 -6.87 7.46
CA TRP A 167 3.91 -6.18 8.69
C TRP A 167 5.35 -6.54 9.05
N GLU A 168 5.79 -7.79 8.80
CA GLU A 168 7.18 -8.20 9.01
C GLU A 168 8.11 -7.53 8.01
N GLN A 169 7.71 -7.43 6.75
CA GLN A 169 8.46 -6.72 5.72
C GLN A 169 8.65 -5.25 6.10
N ILE A 170 7.60 -4.58 6.58
CA ILE A 170 7.64 -3.19 7.04
C ILE A 170 8.62 -3.04 8.19
N GLU A 171 8.54 -3.91 9.20
CA GLU A 171 9.44 -3.85 10.35
C GLU A 171 10.90 -4.11 9.95
N GLN A 172 11.15 -5.11 9.11
CA GLN A 172 12.50 -5.42 8.62
C GLN A 172 13.09 -4.28 7.79
N ALA A 173 12.29 -3.66 6.92
CA ALA A 173 12.71 -2.50 6.15
C ALA A 173 12.98 -1.28 7.05
N TYR A 174 12.14 -1.03 8.03
CA TYR A 174 12.34 0.02 9.03
C TYR A 174 13.67 -0.18 9.80
N GLN A 175 13.90 -1.40 10.29
CA GLN A 175 15.15 -1.73 10.98
C GLN A 175 16.36 -1.64 10.06
N PHE A 176 16.21 -1.96 8.76
CA PHE A 176 17.28 -1.77 7.79
C PHE A 176 17.64 -0.29 7.66
N VAL A 177 16.65 0.59 7.55
CA VAL A 177 16.88 2.04 7.44
C VAL A 177 17.58 2.56 8.69
N LEU A 178 17.09 2.24 9.89
CA LEU A 178 17.69 2.72 11.16
C LEU A 178 19.14 2.30 11.33
N ARG A 179 19.55 1.12 10.81
CA ARG A 179 20.94 0.67 10.86
C ARG A 179 21.87 1.36 9.87
N ASN A 180 21.31 2.00 8.84
CA ASN A 180 22.09 2.54 7.72
C ASN A 180 22.00 4.07 7.58
N ILE A 181 21.18 4.74 8.39
CA ILE A 181 21.14 6.21 8.46
C ILE A 181 22.06 6.71 9.58
N HIS A 182 22.37 7.98 9.50
CA HIS A 182 23.27 8.61 10.48
C HIS A 182 22.61 8.74 11.85
N LEU A 183 23.31 8.29 12.88
CA LEU A 183 22.97 8.51 14.28
C LEU A 183 23.95 9.55 14.84
N GLY A 184 23.48 10.78 14.99
CA GLY A 184 24.21 11.86 15.63
C GLY A 184 24.04 11.83 17.14
N ALA A 185 24.75 12.73 17.83
CA ALA A 185 24.58 12.96 19.25
C ALA A 185 24.37 14.46 19.49
N GLU A 186 23.30 14.78 20.20
CA GLU A 186 23.07 16.11 20.76
C GLU A 186 23.43 16.11 22.25
N PHE A 187 23.97 17.22 22.72
CA PHE A 187 24.30 17.39 24.12
C PHE A 187 23.37 18.44 24.75
N ASP A 188 22.57 18.01 25.72
CA ASP A 188 21.82 18.89 26.59
C ASP A 188 22.50 18.96 27.96
N GLY A 189 23.33 19.97 28.12
CA GLY A 189 24.20 20.11 29.28
C GLY A 189 25.21 18.98 29.38
N LEU A 190 25.09 18.13 30.42
CA LEU A 190 25.97 16.96 30.66
C LEU A 190 25.44 15.65 30.07
N TYR A 191 24.23 15.68 29.48
CA TYR A 191 23.59 14.48 28.94
C TYR A 191 23.74 14.42 27.44
N ARG A 192 24.20 13.26 26.94
CA ARG A 192 24.22 12.92 25.51
C ARG A 192 22.87 12.27 25.13
N GLN A 193 22.25 12.78 24.09
CA GLN A 193 21.11 12.16 23.45
C GLN A 193 21.50 11.73 22.04
N ASP A 194 21.31 10.45 21.72
CA ASP A 194 21.51 9.96 20.37
C ASP A 194 20.27 10.32 19.52
N VAL A 195 20.48 11.04 18.44
CA VAL A 195 19.43 11.57 17.56
C VAL A 195 19.66 11.10 16.14
N TYR A 196 18.68 10.44 15.56
CA TYR A 196 18.72 10.09 14.14
C TYR A 196 18.56 11.33 13.26
N GLU A 197 19.28 11.39 12.13
CA GLU A 197 19.16 12.49 11.15
C GLU A 197 17.75 12.62 10.58
N ILE A 198 16.98 11.52 10.55
CA ILE A 198 15.56 11.49 10.17
C ILE A 198 14.78 10.89 11.34
N PRO A 199 13.70 11.53 11.81
CA PRO A 199 12.88 10.98 12.88
C PRO A 199 12.40 9.55 12.57
N PRO A 200 12.62 8.59 13.49
CA PRO A 200 12.23 7.19 13.28
C PRO A 200 10.74 7.02 12.92
N GLU A 201 9.88 7.84 13.52
CA GLU A 201 8.45 7.83 13.26
C GLU A 201 8.13 8.20 11.80
N ALA A 202 8.84 9.18 11.23
CA ALA A 202 8.66 9.60 9.84
C ALA A 202 9.09 8.49 8.88
N ILE A 203 10.19 7.78 9.17
CA ILE A 203 10.66 6.64 8.36
C ILE A 203 9.62 5.53 8.38
N ARG A 204 9.11 5.18 9.57
CA ARG A 204 8.10 4.15 9.75
C ARG A 204 6.84 4.49 8.96
N GLU A 205 6.35 5.71 9.07
CA GLU A 205 5.17 6.20 8.37
C GLU A 205 5.34 6.14 6.84
N LEU A 206 6.51 6.55 6.32
CA LEU A 206 6.79 6.48 4.88
C LEU A 206 6.77 5.04 4.35
N ILE A 207 7.33 4.08 5.09
CA ILE A 207 7.34 2.67 4.69
C ILE A 207 5.92 2.09 4.75
N ILE A 208 5.16 2.39 5.81
CA ILE A 208 3.76 1.97 5.93
C ILE A 208 2.94 2.54 4.77
N ASN A 209 3.06 3.85 4.51
CA ASN A 209 2.33 4.49 3.41
C ASN A 209 2.69 3.91 2.05
N ALA A 210 3.96 3.60 1.81
CA ALA A 210 4.38 2.92 0.58
C ALA A 210 3.75 1.53 0.46
N ALA A 211 3.61 0.78 1.56
CA ALA A 211 2.99 -0.55 1.56
C ALA A 211 1.46 -0.49 1.39
N VAL A 212 0.79 0.47 2.04
CA VAL A 212 -0.67 0.60 2.01
C VAL A 212 -1.18 1.18 0.69
N HIS A 213 -0.46 2.14 0.12
CA HIS A 213 -0.91 2.89 -1.06
C HIS A 213 -0.32 2.42 -2.39
N ARG A 214 0.54 1.40 -2.38
CA ARG A 214 1.00 0.82 -3.66
C ARG A 214 -0.14 0.13 -4.38
N SER A 215 -0.06 0.07 -5.69
CA SER A 215 -0.88 -0.86 -6.45
C SER A 215 -0.29 -2.26 -6.41
N TYR A 216 -1.05 -3.21 -5.92
CA TYR A 216 -0.70 -4.63 -5.92
C TYR A 216 -0.99 -5.33 -7.25
N LEU A 217 -1.56 -4.61 -8.24
CA LEU A 217 -1.61 -5.06 -9.64
C LEU A 217 -0.24 -4.94 -10.33
N ASP A 218 0.64 -4.09 -9.80
CA ASP A 218 2.02 -3.97 -10.27
C ASP A 218 2.90 -5.03 -9.58
N HIS A 219 3.68 -5.74 -10.39
CA HIS A 219 4.62 -6.76 -9.91
C HIS A 219 5.95 -6.18 -9.40
N GLY A 220 6.12 -4.85 -9.46
CA GLY A 220 7.31 -4.18 -8.94
C GLY A 220 7.37 -4.20 -7.41
N ALA A 221 8.57 -4.37 -6.83
CA ALA A 221 8.79 -4.25 -5.40
C ALA A 221 8.76 -2.78 -4.93
N ILE A 222 8.37 -2.55 -3.68
CA ILE A 222 8.62 -1.28 -3.01
C ILE A 222 10.13 -1.12 -2.86
N GLN A 223 10.68 0.04 -3.22
CA GLN A 223 12.10 0.30 -3.14
C GLN A 223 12.41 1.36 -2.09
N VAL A 224 13.23 1.00 -1.11
CA VAL A 224 13.79 1.90 -0.11
C VAL A 224 15.27 2.10 -0.43
N ALA A 225 15.66 3.33 -0.77
CA ALA A 225 17.02 3.67 -1.20
C ALA A 225 17.64 4.70 -0.25
N ILE A 226 18.85 4.41 0.23
CA ILE A 226 19.68 5.29 1.08
C ILE A 226 20.91 5.66 0.26
N TYR A 227 21.26 6.96 0.23
CA TYR A 227 22.38 7.53 -0.54
C TYR A 227 23.42 8.17 0.34
#